data_1cbc6839ffaca4c4ee8663f7d275cd11
#
_entry.id   1cbc6839ffaca4c4ee8663f7d275cd11
#
_cell.length_a   1.000
_cell.length_b   1.000
_cell.length_c   1.000
_cell.angle_alpha   90.00
_cell.angle_beta   90.00
_cell.angle_gamma   90.00
#
_symmetry.space_group_name_H-M   'P 1'
#
loop_
_entity.id
_entity.type
_entity.pdbx_description
1 polymer ?
#
loop_
_entity_poly.entity_id
_entity_poly.type
_entity_poly.pdbx_seq_one_letter_code
_entity_poly.pdbx_strand_id
1 'polypeptide(L)'
;MKVIRNADNKLMNARIKDEIAFEACGVFQVRELTKGSKWQDANIKDFREIKTKTIKCTWVDHSSQVKKSFKAGKRYQIEQGRVLGGVAGYVFDEDGDRWTLYREEVGFSAAGLYLFEAKYS
;
A
#
# COMPACT_ATOMS: atom_id res chain seq x y z
N MET A 1 4.87 -7.57 9.57
CA MET A 1 5.17 -7.81 8.14
C MET A 1 4.01 -7.29 7.31
N LYS A 2 4.29 -6.71 6.17
CA LYS A 2 3.27 -6.22 5.23
C LYS A 2 3.32 -7.03 3.95
N VAL A 3 2.14 -7.41 3.45
CA VAL A 3 1.98 -8.17 2.21
C VAL A 3 0.91 -7.54 1.34
N ILE A 4 0.92 -7.86 0.05
CA ILE A 4 -0.09 -7.43 -0.91
C ILE A 4 -0.83 -8.67 -1.41
N ARG A 5 -2.15 -8.64 -1.33
CA ARG A 5 -2.99 -9.72 -1.86
C ARG A 5 -3.02 -9.62 -3.39
N ASN A 6 -2.61 -10.70 -4.06
CA ASN A 6 -2.48 -10.69 -5.53
C ASN A 6 -3.82 -10.50 -6.25
N ALA A 7 -4.91 -10.97 -5.66
CA ALA A 7 -6.23 -10.91 -6.31
C ALA A 7 -6.74 -9.48 -6.54
N ASP A 8 -6.50 -8.56 -5.62
CA ASP A 8 -7.01 -7.18 -5.66
C ASP A 8 -5.96 -6.11 -5.36
N ASN A 9 -4.70 -6.50 -5.21
CA ASN A 9 -3.58 -5.62 -4.86
C ASN A 9 -3.78 -4.85 -3.55
N LYS A 10 -4.48 -5.44 -2.59
CA LYS A 10 -4.72 -4.80 -1.29
C LYS A 10 -3.56 -5.03 -0.34
N LEU A 11 -3.07 -3.96 0.27
CA LEU A 11 -2.03 -4.02 1.30
C LEU A 11 -2.65 -4.50 2.60
N MET A 12 -2.01 -5.48 3.22
CA MET A 12 -2.49 -6.10 4.45
C MET A 12 -1.36 -6.29 5.46
N ASN A 13 -1.71 -6.32 6.75
CA ASN A 13 -0.80 -6.79 7.79
C ASN A 13 -0.73 -8.31 7.76
N ALA A 14 0.45 -8.85 8.03
CA ALA A 14 0.66 -10.29 8.06
C ALA A 14 1.46 -10.69 9.30
N ARG A 15 1.24 -11.92 9.77
CA ARG A 15 2.04 -12.53 10.83
C ARG A 15 2.16 -14.02 10.61
N ILE A 16 3.27 -14.60 11.05
CA ILE A 16 3.48 -16.03 11.09
C ILE A 16 3.09 -16.49 12.49
N LYS A 17 1.98 -17.22 12.61
CA LYS A 17 1.49 -17.75 13.87
C LYS A 17 2.20 -19.04 14.25
N ASP A 18 2.49 -19.88 13.24
CA ASP A 18 3.16 -21.18 13.40
C ASP A 18 4.23 -21.30 12.31
N GLU A 19 5.50 -21.21 12.71
CA GLU A 19 6.64 -21.27 11.78
C GLU A 19 6.72 -22.61 11.06
N ILE A 20 6.36 -23.71 11.73
CA ILE A 20 6.40 -25.05 11.13
C ILE A 20 5.36 -25.14 10.01
N ALA A 21 4.14 -24.69 10.26
CA ALA A 21 3.08 -24.66 9.26
C ALA A 21 3.40 -23.72 8.10
N PHE A 22 4.03 -22.57 8.38
CA PHE A 22 4.47 -21.65 7.35
C PHE A 22 5.55 -22.26 6.45
N GLU A 23 6.57 -22.87 7.01
CA GLU A 23 7.64 -23.52 6.24
C GLU A 23 7.14 -24.72 5.44
N ALA A 24 6.26 -25.54 6.03
CA ALA A 24 5.77 -26.75 5.39
C ALA A 24 4.71 -26.48 4.32
N CYS A 25 3.78 -25.55 4.56
CA CYS A 25 2.58 -25.35 3.74
C CYS A 25 2.35 -23.90 3.29
N GLY A 26 3.15 -22.95 3.76
CA GLY A 26 2.97 -21.52 3.45
C GLY A 26 1.77 -20.89 4.15
N VAL A 27 1.27 -21.49 5.23
CA VAL A 27 0.11 -20.98 5.99
C VAL A 27 0.57 -19.87 6.94
N PHE A 28 -0.10 -18.74 6.89
CA PHE A 28 0.13 -17.61 7.78
C PHE A 28 -1.18 -16.87 8.03
N GLN A 29 -1.15 -15.79 8.78
CA GLN A 29 -2.35 -14.99 9.05
C GLN A 29 -2.21 -13.59 8.50
N VAL A 30 -3.32 -13.06 7.98
CA VAL A 30 -3.41 -11.69 7.47
C VAL A 30 -4.62 -10.99 8.08
N ARG A 31 -4.54 -9.65 8.12
CA ARG A 31 -5.71 -8.81 8.39
C ARG A 31 -5.62 -7.53 7.59
N GLU A 32 -6.77 -6.97 7.24
CA GLU A 32 -6.85 -5.68 6.57
C GLU A 32 -6.36 -4.56 7.49
N LEU A 33 -5.92 -3.44 6.89
CA LEU A 33 -5.50 -2.26 7.64
C LEU A 33 -6.66 -1.52 8.29
N THR A 34 -7.87 -1.76 7.81
CA THR A 34 -9.10 -1.16 8.30
C THR A 34 -9.30 -1.49 9.78
N LYS A 35 -9.66 -0.50 10.58
CA LYS A 35 -9.91 -0.65 12.02
C LYS A 35 -10.97 -1.71 12.28
N GLY A 36 -10.70 -2.62 13.21
CA GLY A 36 -11.62 -3.69 13.58
C GLY A 36 -11.49 -4.97 12.75
N SER A 37 -10.58 -5.02 11.80
CA SER A 37 -10.32 -6.24 11.02
C SER A 37 -9.73 -7.34 11.89
N LYS A 38 -10.16 -8.58 11.62
CA LYS A 38 -9.69 -9.76 12.36
C LYS A 38 -8.64 -10.51 11.56
N TRP A 39 -7.76 -11.22 12.28
CA TRP A 39 -6.80 -12.11 11.66
C TRP A 39 -7.49 -13.30 10.99
N GLN A 40 -7.07 -13.63 9.77
CA GLN A 40 -7.59 -14.75 8.98
C GLN A 40 -6.42 -15.60 8.48
N ASP A 41 -6.63 -16.91 8.43
CA ASP A 41 -5.65 -17.82 7.85
C ASP A 41 -5.58 -17.61 6.33
N ALA A 42 -4.37 -17.64 5.79
CA ALA A 42 -4.11 -17.43 4.37
C ALA A 42 -2.88 -18.22 3.93
N ASN A 43 -2.65 -18.33 2.62
CA ASN A 43 -1.50 -19.01 2.07
C ASN A 43 -0.60 -18.00 1.33
N ILE A 44 0.70 -18.08 1.58
CA ILE A 44 1.68 -17.14 1.02
C ILE A 44 1.67 -17.09 -0.52
N LYS A 45 1.24 -18.15 -1.20
CA LYS A 45 1.14 -18.19 -2.67
C LYS A 45 0.17 -17.15 -3.24
N ASP A 46 -0.81 -16.70 -2.45
CA ASP A 46 -1.82 -15.72 -2.85
C ASP A 46 -1.40 -14.28 -2.56
N PHE A 47 -0.20 -14.09 -2.02
CA PHE A 47 0.33 -12.80 -1.58
C PHE A 47 1.76 -12.60 -2.08
N ARG A 48 2.18 -11.33 -2.06
CA ARG A 48 3.60 -10.99 -2.25
C ARG A 48 4.04 -10.06 -1.14
N GLU A 49 5.27 -10.22 -0.68
CA GLU A 49 5.85 -9.34 0.32
C GLU A 49 6.23 -8.01 -0.31
N ILE A 50 5.88 -6.91 0.36
CA ILE A 50 6.25 -5.57 -0.06
C ILE A 50 7.54 -5.13 0.61
N LYS A 51 8.44 -4.49 -0.15
CA LYS A 51 9.62 -3.84 0.40
C LYS A 51 9.17 -2.60 1.17
N THR A 52 9.77 -2.37 2.35
CA THR A 52 9.41 -1.27 3.24
C THR A 52 9.94 0.07 2.74
N LYS A 53 9.34 0.61 1.69
CA LYS A 53 9.58 1.99 1.26
C LYS A 53 8.32 2.81 1.48
N THR A 54 8.50 4.06 1.88
CA THR A 54 7.40 4.98 2.13
C THR A 54 7.58 6.27 1.36
N ILE A 55 6.48 6.98 1.16
CA ILE A 55 6.47 8.32 0.57
C ILE A 55 5.56 9.22 1.41
N LYS A 56 5.95 10.47 1.57
CA LYS A 56 5.18 11.44 2.34
C LYS A 56 4.19 12.17 1.45
N CYS A 57 2.93 12.20 1.86
CA CYS A 57 1.92 13.04 1.23
C CYS A 57 2.18 14.51 1.64
N THR A 58 2.24 15.42 0.66
CA THR A 58 2.56 16.82 0.90
C THR A 58 1.38 17.76 0.71
N TRP A 59 0.37 17.34 -0.04
CA TRP A 59 -0.80 18.16 -0.33
C TRP A 59 -2.03 17.31 -0.62
N VAL A 60 -3.17 17.79 -0.19
CA VAL A 60 -4.49 17.16 -0.40
C VAL A 60 -5.44 18.21 -0.94
N ASP A 61 -6.18 17.88 -2.00
CA ASP A 61 -7.21 18.75 -2.54
C ASP A 61 -8.38 18.85 -1.56
N HIS A 62 -8.63 20.04 -1.04
CA HIS A 62 -9.71 20.32 -0.09
C HIS A 62 -11.01 20.75 -0.76
N SER A 63 -11.02 20.96 -2.08
CA SER A 63 -12.21 21.37 -2.81
C SER A 63 -13.23 20.24 -2.99
N SER A 64 -12.76 18.99 -2.91
CA SER A 64 -13.62 17.81 -3.02
C SER A 64 -14.28 17.49 -1.67
N GLN A 65 -15.57 17.11 -1.71
CA GLN A 65 -16.30 16.64 -0.54
C GLN A 65 -16.14 15.14 -0.28
N VAL A 66 -15.38 14.45 -1.13
CA VAL A 66 -15.10 13.02 -0.99
C VAL A 66 -14.20 12.79 0.24
N LYS A 67 -14.45 11.70 0.96
CA LYS A 67 -13.58 11.26 2.07
C LYS A 67 -12.13 11.17 1.59
N LYS A 68 -11.23 11.81 2.33
CA LYS A 68 -9.81 11.82 1.97
C LYS A 68 -9.14 10.51 2.33
N SER A 69 -8.49 9.88 1.35
CA SER A 69 -7.75 8.63 1.52
C SER A 69 -6.33 8.85 2.02
N PHE A 70 -5.78 10.06 1.83
CA PHE A 70 -4.45 10.44 2.28
C PHE A 70 -4.50 11.73 3.08
N LYS A 71 -3.54 11.90 4.01
CA LYS A 71 -3.39 13.11 4.83
C LYS A 71 -2.03 13.73 4.58
N ALA A 72 -2.00 15.05 4.36
CA ALA A 72 -0.75 15.78 4.21
C ALA A 72 0.12 15.65 5.47
N GLY A 73 1.41 15.42 5.28
CA GLY A 73 2.37 15.22 6.36
C GLY A 73 2.52 13.77 6.82
N LYS A 74 1.67 12.87 6.38
CA LYS A 74 1.74 11.46 6.74
C LYS A 74 2.47 10.64 5.68
N ARG A 75 3.15 9.56 6.11
CA ARG A 75 3.85 8.64 5.22
C ARG A 75 3.00 7.42 4.91
N TYR A 76 3.10 6.93 3.68
CA TYR A 76 2.36 5.78 3.19
C TYR A 76 3.28 4.79 2.48
N GLN A 77 2.95 3.51 2.53
CA GLN A 77 3.70 2.46 1.85
C GLN A 77 3.55 2.59 0.33
N ILE A 78 4.65 2.31 -0.39
CA ILE A 78 4.66 2.30 -1.85
C ILE A 78 5.16 0.96 -2.38
N GLU A 79 4.67 0.61 -3.56
CA GLU A 79 5.20 -0.48 -4.37
C GLU A 79 5.77 0.10 -5.65
N GLN A 80 7.06 -0.15 -5.90
CA GLN A 80 7.69 0.23 -7.15
C GLN A 80 7.31 -0.79 -8.22
N GLY A 81 6.55 -0.34 -9.22
CA GLY A 81 6.23 -1.13 -10.39
C GLY A 81 7.15 -0.84 -11.55
N ARG A 82 7.01 -1.60 -12.63
CA ARG A 82 7.64 -1.25 -13.91
C ARG A 82 6.99 0.02 -14.42
N VAL A 83 7.79 1.04 -14.60
CA VAL A 83 7.32 2.34 -15.07
C VAL A 83 7.01 2.25 -16.57
N LEU A 84 5.76 2.47 -16.94
CA LEU A 84 5.33 2.64 -18.33
C LEU A 84 4.60 3.98 -18.44
N GLY A 85 5.03 4.82 -19.39
CA GLY A 85 4.48 6.17 -19.52
C GLY A 85 4.76 7.03 -18.31
N GLY A 86 3.76 7.73 -17.79
CA GLY A 86 3.88 8.59 -16.62
C GLY A 86 3.73 7.90 -15.27
N VAL A 87 3.49 6.60 -15.26
CA VAL A 87 3.30 5.85 -14.01
C VAL A 87 4.64 5.60 -13.32
N ALA A 88 4.74 6.02 -12.06
CA ALA A 88 5.96 5.87 -11.26
C ALA A 88 5.90 4.71 -10.27
N GLY A 89 4.72 4.13 -10.04
CA GLY A 89 4.51 3.06 -9.09
C GLY A 89 3.11 3.13 -8.50
N TYR A 90 2.97 2.62 -7.28
CA TYR A 90 1.70 2.56 -6.57
C TYR A 90 1.87 2.97 -5.12
N VAL A 91 0.86 3.64 -4.57
CA VAL A 91 0.81 4.05 -3.16
C VAL A 91 -0.45 3.45 -2.53
N PHE A 92 -0.35 3.07 -1.26
CA PHE A 92 -1.46 2.44 -0.53
C PHE A 92 -2.00 3.43 0.51
N ASP A 93 -3.32 3.59 0.54
CA ASP A 93 -3.97 4.43 1.54
C ASP A 93 -4.09 3.75 2.91
N GLU A 94 -4.77 4.40 3.85
CA GLU A 94 -4.92 3.89 5.22
C GLU A 94 -5.71 2.58 5.30
N ASP A 95 -6.57 2.33 4.32
CA ASP A 95 -7.37 1.09 4.24
C ASP A 95 -6.66 -0.02 3.48
N GLY A 96 -5.49 0.27 2.89
CA GLY A 96 -4.72 -0.69 2.10
C GLY A 96 -5.09 -0.71 0.62
N ASP A 97 -5.96 0.18 0.17
CA ASP A 97 -6.32 0.27 -1.24
C ASP A 97 -5.20 0.90 -2.06
N ARG A 98 -4.96 0.34 -3.24
CA ARG A 98 -3.85 0.74 -4.13
C ARG A 98 -4.27 1.89 -5.03
N TRP A 99 -3.42 2.92 -5.09
CA TRP A 99 -3.57 4.07 -5.98
C TRP A 99 -2.39 4.15 -6.93
N THR A 100 -2.65 4.45 -8.20
CA THR A 100 -1.58 4.67 -9.18
C THR A 100 -0.90 6.00 -8.90
N LEU A 101 0.44 5.97 -8.86
CA LEU A 101 1.28 7.12 -8.59
C LEU A 101 1.89 7.61 -9.90
N TYR A 102 1.66 8.87 -10.26
CA TYR A 102 2.15 9.50 -11.48
C TYR A 102 3.29 10.45 -11.18
N ARG A 103 4.27 10.49 -12.07
CA ARG A 103 5.39 11.42 -11.96
C ARG A 103 4.96 12.82 -12.40
N GLU A 104 5.28 13.82 -11.56
CA GLU A 104 5.06 15.24 -11.82
C GLU A 104 6.41 15.98 -11.89
N GLU A 105 6.39 17.28 -12.25
CA GLU A 105 7.62 18.08 -12.25
C GLU A 105 8.30 18.11 -10.89
N VAL A 106 7.52 18.21 -9.83
CA VAL A 106 8.00 18.24 -8.45
C VAL A 106 7.30 17.15 -7.66
N GLY A 107 7.87 15.94 -7.66
CA GLY A 107 7.32 14.84 -6.89
C GLY A 107 6.35 13.96 -7.68
N PHE A 108 5.32 13.47 -7.00
CA PHE A 108 4.37 12.51 -7.56
C PHE A 108 2.94 12.92 -7.21
N SER A 109 1.97 12.41 -7.98
CA SER A 109 0.55 12.65 -7.74
C SER A 109 -0.26 11.37 -7.81
N ALA A 110 -1.40 11.34 -7.10
CA ALA A 110 -2.40 10.28 -7.20
C ALA A 110 -3.77 10.91 -7.46
N ALA A 111 -4.47 10.43 -8.49
CA ALA A 111 -5.83 10.84 -8.89
C ALA A 111 -6.02 12.36 -9.10
N GLY A 112 -4.94 13.15 -9.20
CA GLY A 112 -5.01 14.61 -9.27
C GLY A 112 -5.47 15.28 -7.96
N LEU A 113 -5.68 14.52 -6.89
CA LEU A 113 -6.19 14.99 -5.60
C LEU A 113 -5.11 15.04 -4.51
N TYR A 114 -4.00 14.36 -4.72
CA TYR A 114 -2.93 14.20 -3.72
C TYR A 114 -1.58 14.41 -4.36
N LEU A 115 -0.70 15.12 -3.66
CA LEU A 115 0.70 15.27 -4.05
C LEU A 115 1.60 14.61 -3.01
N PHE A 116 2.73 14.10 -3.48
CA PHE A 116 3.73 13.40 -2.69
C PHE A 116 5.12 13.97 -2.95
N GLU A 117 6.03 13.77 -1.99
CA GLU A 117 7.40 14.24 -2.11
C GLU A 117 8.16 13.55 -3.26
N ALA A 118 9.26 14.18 -3.69
CA ALA A 118 10.02 13.72 -4.87
C ALA A 118 10.86 12.46 -4.62
N LYS A 119 11.01 12.02 -3.38
CA LYS A 119 11.88 10.90 -3.00
C LYS A 119 11.17 9.90 -2.12
N TYR A 120 11.44 8.63 -2.38
CA TYR A 120 11.07 7.54 -1.50
C TYR A 120 12.04 7.46 -0.32
N SER A 121 11.54 7.01 0.81
CA SER A 121 12.37 6.75 2.00
C SER A 121 12.31 5.30 2.39
#